data_e6511084646624decb7b44e3f6942259
#
_entry.id   e6511084646624decb7b44e3f6942259
#
_cell.length_a   1.000
_cell.length_b   1.000
_cell.length_c   1.000
_cell.angle_alpha   90.00
_cell.angle_beta   90.00
_cell.angle_gamma   90.00
#
_symmetry.space_group_name_H-M   'P 1'
#
loop_
_entity.id
_entity.type
_entity.pdbx_description
1 polymer ?
#
loop_
_entity_poly.entity_id
_entity_poly.type
_entity_poly.pdbx_seq_one_letter_code
_entity_poly.pdbx_strand_id
1 'polypeptide(L)'
;MNTTEEVLGPIDIVVIGYPADAPMRGDAVPLFLDLVDRGIIRVFDALVIKKNDDGTVSGLDLADLDQDSAGDLTEFKGASTGMLGNDDAEAVAEALEPGEAAVLIMYENRWAAPFAAAVRRNGGRLIASERIGTQDLMDALEAAEAAAY
;
A
#
# COMPACT_ATOMS: atom_id res chain seq x y z
N MET A 1 3.30 -2.99 29.67
CA MET A 1 2.67 -1.87 28.97
C MET A 1 1.53 -2.40 28.14
N ASN A 2 0.42 -1.75 28.17
CA ASN A 2 -0.76 -2.21 27.47
C ASN A 2 -0.68 -1.77 26.01
N THR A 3 -0.71 -2.74 25.08
CA THR A 3 -0.61 -2.45 23.64
C THR A 3 -1.77 -1.59 23.11
N THR A 4 -2.90 -1.57 23.84
CA THR A 4 -4.05 -0.74 23.44
C THR A 4 -3.80 0.75 23.61
N GLU A 5 -2.74 1.13 24.33
CA GLU A 5 -2.36 2.52 24.51
C GLU A 5 -1.40 3.01 23.42
N GLU A 6 -0.87 2.10 22.60
CA GLU A 6 -0.03 2.51 21.48
C GLU A 6 -0.85 3.27 20.46
N VAL A 7 -0.37 4.44 20.10
CA VAL A 7 -0.98 5.22 19.04
C VAL A 7 -0.36 4.80 17.72
N LEU A 8 -1.22 4.37 16.82
CA LEU A 8 -0.79 4.02 15.48
C LEU A 8 -0.54 5.27 14.65
N GLY A 9 0.45 5.20 13.78
CA GLY A 9 0.61 6.19 12.72
C GLY A 9 -0.48 6.03 11.67
N PRO A 10 -0.57 6.95 10.70
CA PRO A 10 -1.55 6.85 9.62
C PRO A 10 -1.41 5.54 8.84
N ILE A 11 -2.53 4.98 8.44
CA ILE A 11 -2.59 3.74 7.68
C ILE A 11 -2.88 4.08 6.22
N ASP A 12 -2.07 3.57 5.30
CA ASP A 12 -2.27 3.73 3.87
C ASP A 12 -2.49 2.39 3.21
N ILE A 13 -3.24 2.42 2.11
CA ILE A 13 -3.33 1.29 1.19
C ILE A 13 -2.77 1.77 -0.14
N VAL A 14 -1.74 1.08 -0.63
CA VAL A 14 -1.19 1.34 -1.96
C VAL A 14 -1.62 0.23 -2.88
N VAL A 15 -2.02 0.61 -4.10
CA VAL A 15 -2.43 -0.34 -5.15
C VAL A 15 -1.51 -0.12 -6.34
N ILE A 16 -0.82 -1.18 -6.74
CA ILE A 16 0.12 -1.14 -7.85
C ILE A 16 -0.39 -2.05 -8.95
N GLY A 17 -0.68 -1.45 -10.12
CA GLY A 17 -1.15 -2.21 -11.26
C GLY A 17 -0.01 -2.60 -12.20
N TYR A 18 -0.08 -3.79 -12.75
CA TYR A 18 0.88 -4.30 -13.72
C TYR A 18 0.17 -4.71 -15.00
N PRO A 19 0.64 -4.26 -16.17
CA PRO A 19 0.07 -4.71 -17.46
C PRO A 19 0.23 -6.22 -17.64
N ALA A 20 -0.58 -6.79 -18.53
CA ALA A 20 -0.63 -8.24 -18.77
C ALA A 20 0.73 -8.84 -19.13
N ASP A 21 1.56 -8.09 -19.85
CA ASP A 21 2.86 -8.55 -20.33
C ASP A 21 4.04 -8.07 -19.45
N ALA A 22 3.75 -7.39 -18.34
CA ALA A 22 4.81 -6.89 -17.47
C ALA A 22 5.47 -8.04 -16.71
N PRO A 23 6.80 -8.10 -16.69
CA PRO A 23 7.48 -9.06 -15.83
C PRO A 23 7.35 -8.63 -14.38
N MET A 24 6.76 -9.48 -13.55
CA MET A 24 6.66 -9.23 -12.10
C MET A 24 7.95 -9.69 -11.43
N ARG A 25 9.01 -8.92 -11.60
CA ARG A 25 10.33 -9.29 -11.07
C ARG A 25 10.53 -8.96 -9.61
N GLY A 26 9.67 -8.10 -9.06
CA GLY A 26 9.79 -7.72 -7.65
C GLY A 26 10.95 -6.79 -7.35
N ASP A 27 11.44 -6.02 -8.33
CA ASP A 27 12.59 -5.14 -8.13
C ASP A 27 12.33 -4.05 -7.08
N ALA A 28 11.07 -3.67 -6.90
CA ALA A 28 10.71 -2.67 -5.90
C ALA A 28 10.63 -3.25 -4.48
N VAL A 29 10.50 -4.57 -4.35
CA VAL A 29 10.29 -5.21 -3.05
C VAL A 29 11.44 -4.99 -2.08
N PRO A 30 12.72 -5.14 -2.48
CA PRO A 30 13.82 -4.87 -1.56
C PRO A 30 13.82 -3.44 -1.03
N LEU A 31 13.43 -2.47 -1.85
CA LEU A 31 13.35 -1.07 -1.43
C LEU A 31 12.23 -0.87 -0.41
N PHE A 32 11.11 -1.55 -0.60
CA PHE A 32 10.00 -1.50 0.33
C PHE A 32 10.36 -2.19 1.66
N LEU A 33 11.02 -3.35 1.57
CA LEU A 33 11.48 -4.08 2.75
C LEU A 33 12.51 -3.29 3.57
N ASP A 34 13.34 -2.50 2.91
CA ASP A 34 14.27 -1.62 3.61
C ASP A 34 13.52 -0.64 4.52
N LEU A 35 12.39 -0.12 4.07
CA LEU A 35 11.57 0.77 4.89
C LEU A 35 10.98 0.04 6.09
N VAL A 36 10.60 -1.23 5.91
CA VAL A 36 10.10 -2.07 7.01
C VAL A 36 11.21 -2.34 8.02
N ASP A 37 12.39 -2.73 7.54
CA ASP A 37 13.54 -3.04 8.40
C ASP A 37 14.01 -1.85 9.21
N ARG A 38 13.91 -0.66 8.61
CA ARG A 38 14.29 0.59 9.27
C ARG A 38 13.20 1.12 10.22
N GLY A 39 12.07 0.44 10.32
CA GLY A 39 10.98 0.85 11.20
C GLY A 39 10.21 2.06 10.71
N ILE A 40 10.34 2.43 9.45
CA ILE A 40 9.63 3.58 8.87
C ILE A 40 8.17 3.24 8.62
N ILE A 41 7.91 2.03 8.12
CA ILE A 41 6.57 1.51 7.89
C ILE A 41 6.42 0.13 8.53
N ARG A 42 5.16 -0.28 8.72
CA ARG A 42 4.84 -1.64 9.16
C ARG A 42 3.70 -2.17 8.29
N VAL A 43 3.93 -3.33 7.66
CA VAL A 43 2.94 -3.95 6.78
C VAL A 43 1.92 -4.71 7.61
N PHE A 44 0.64 -4.46 7.39
CA PHE A 44 -0.46 -5.17 8.03
C PHE A 44 -1.05 -6.25 7.15
N ASP A 45 -1.10 -6.01 5.85
CA ASP A 45 -1.67 -6.99 4.92
C ASP A 45 -1.16 -6.72 3.51
N ALA A 46 -1.15 -7.77 2.70
CA ALA A 46 -0.77 -7.68 1.31
C ALA A 46 -1.58 -8.70 0.51
N LEU A 47 -2.03 -8.31 -0.66
CA LEU A 47 -2.86 -9.14 -1.52
C LEU A 47 -2.44 -8.94 -2.96
N VAL A 48 -2.29 -10.04 -3.69
CA VAL A 48 -2.02 -10.01 -5.14
C VAL A 48 -3.24 -10.54 -5.85
N ILE A 49 -3.73 -9.81 -6.83
CA ILE A 49 -4.88 -10.23 -7.63
C ILE A 49 -4.54 -10.20 -9.11
N LYS A 50 -5.23 -11.03 -9.88
CA LYS A 50 -5.12 -11.05 -11.33
C LYS A 50 -6.51 -11.09 -11.93
N LYS A 51 -6.74 -10.28 -12.95
CA LYS A 51 -7.97 -10.33 -13.71
C LYS A 51 -7.76 -11.30 -14.88
N ASN A 52 -8.55 -12.36 -14.90
CA ASN A 52 -8.47 -13.39 -15.94
C ASN A 52 -9.08 -12.89 -17.25
N ASP A 53 -8.78 -13.59 -18.33
CA ASP A 53 -9.26 -13.21 -19.66
C ASP A 53 -10.78 -13.22 -19.79
N ASP A 54 -11.45 -14.04 -18.98
CA ASP A 54 -12.92 -14.11 -18.93
C ASP A 54 -13.56 -13.05 -18.04
N GLY A 55 -12.75 -12.17 -17.43
CA GLY A 55 -13.22 -11.13 -16.54
C GLY A 55 -13.33 -11.54 -15.07
N THR A 56 -13.11 -12.80 -14.76
CA THR A 56 -13.10 -13.25 -13.36
C THR A 56 -11.81 -12.80 -12.67
N VAL A 57 -11.84 -12.74 -11.36
CA VAL A 57 -10.70 -12.29 -10.55
C VAL A 57 -10.16 -13.45 -9.73
N SER A 58 -8.87 -13.67 -9.83
CA SER A 58 -8.16 -14.64 -8.98
C SER A 58 -7.35 -13.89 -7.95
N GLY A 59 -7.59 -14.19 -6.67
CA GLY A 59 -6.70 -13.76 -5.60
C GLY A 59 -5.54 -14.74 -5.51
N LEU A 60 -4.34 -14.21 -5.46
CA LEU A 60 -3.15 -15.02 -5.26
C LEU A 60 -2.67 -14.81 -3.85
N ASP A 61 -2.77 -15.86 -3.02
CA ASP A 61 -2.18 -15.81 -1.70
C ASP A 61 -0.65 -15.78 -1.86
N LEU A 62 0.01 -14.91 -1.12
CA LEU A 62 1.46 -14.83 -1.15
C LEU A 62 2.12 -16.19 -0.85
N ALA A 63 1.45 -17.02 -0.04
CA ALA A 63 1.94 -18.35 0.27
C ALA A 63 1.95 -19.29 -0.94
N ASP A 64 1.07 -19.04 -1.92
CA ASP A 64 0.92 -19.87 -3.12
C ASP A 64 1.82 -19.42 -4.26
N LEU A 65 2.45 -18.25 -4.14
CA LEU A 65 3.37 -17.76 -5.16
C LEU A 65 4.70 -18.49 -5.03
N ASP A 66 5.23 -18.96 -6.14
CA ASP A 66 6.58 -19.51 -6.13
C ASP A 66 7.63 -18.38 -6.15
N GLN A 67 8.88 -18.72 -5.85
CA GLN A 67 9.94 -17.70 -5.80
C GLN A 67 10.20 -17.05 -7.16
N ASP A 68 9.99 -17.81 -8.23
CA ASP A 68 10.21 -17.28 -9.57
C ASP A 68 9.12 -16.29 -9.98
N SER A 69 7.89 -16.50 -9.53
CA SER A 69 6.75 -15.63 -9.84
C SER A 69 6.62 -14.46 -8.89
N ALA A 70 6.97 -14.66 -7.63
CA ALA A 70 6.77 -13.67 -6.57
C ALA A 70 8.03 -12.90 -6.20
N GLY A 71 9.22 -13.42 -6.56
CA GLY A 71 10.46 -12.83 -6.09
C GLY A 71 10.45 -12.71 -4.57
N ASP A 72 10.80 -11.55 -4.08
CA ASP A 72 10.87 -11.29 -2.64
C ASP A 72 9.52 -11.04 -1.97
N LEU A 73 8.41 -11.10 -2.73
CA LEU A 73 7.07 -10.93 -2.16
C LEU A 73 6.76 -12.01 -1.10
N THR A 74 7.43 -13.15 -1.18
CA THR A 74 7.27 -14.21 -0.19
C THR A 74 7.66 -13.77 1.21
N GLU A 75 8.47 -12.72 1.35
CA GLU A 75 8.84 -12.19 2.66
C GLU A 75 7.67 -11.53 3.38
N PHE A 76 6.59 -11.18 2.66
CA PHE A 76 5.39 -10.61 3.27
C PHE A 76 4.40 -11.65 3.78
N LYS A 77 4.73 -12.93 3.68
CA LYS A 77 3.81 -14.02 4.10
C LYS A 77 3.31 -13.88 5.53
N GLY A 78 4.15 -13.33 6.42
CA GLY A 78 3.79 -13.14 7.82
C GLY A 78 2.89 -11.94 8.07
N ALA A 79 2.63 -11.13 7.06
CA ALA A 79 1.87 -9.88 7.18
C ALA A 79 0.43 -10.04 6.71
N SER A 80 -0.13 -11.25 6.73
CA SER A 80 -1.51 -11.49 6.31
C SER A 80 -2.44 -11.41 7.52
N THR A 81 -3.14 -10.30 7.65
CA THR A 81 -4.12 -10.09 8.73
C THR A 81 -5.56 -10.38 8.29
N GLY A 82 -5.78 -10.51 6.98
CA GLY A 82 -7.11 -10.66 6.42
C GLY A 82 -7.92 -9.37 6.34
N MET A 83 -7.31 -8.23 6.62
CA MET A 83 -8.01 -6.94 6.55
C MET A 83 -8.34 -6.53 5.12
N LEU A 84 -7.47 -6.92 4.16
CA LEU A 84 -7.77 -6.77 2.74
C LEU A 84 -8.57 -8.00 2.30
N GLY A 85 -9.81 -7.79 1.89
CA GLY A 85 -10.72 -8.87 1.57
C GLY A 85 -11.20 -8.85 0.13
N ASN A 86 -12.21 -9.67 -0.15
CA ASN A 86 -12.78 -9.81 -1.48
C ASN A 86 -13.35 -8.50 -2.02
N ASP A 87 -13.93 -7.68 -1.15
CA ASP A 87 -14.50 -6.39 -1.57
C ASP A 87 -13.41 -5.46 -2.10
N ASP A 88 -12.24 -5.46 -1.47
CA ASP A 88 -11.10 -4.66 -1.91
C ASP A 88 -10.58 -5.16 -3.25
N ALA A 89 -10.48 -6.48 -3.38
CA ALA A 89 -10.04 -7.10 -4.62
C ALA A 89 -10.98 -6.80 -5.78
N GLU A 90 -12.29 -6.88 -5.55
CA GLU A 90 -13.29 -6.58 -6.57
C GLU A 90 -13.24 -5.11 -7.00
N ALA A 91 -13.09 -4.20 -6.05
CA ALA A 91 -13.00 -2.77 -6.35
C ALA A 91 -11.79 -2.46 -7.23
N VAL A 92 -10.64 -3.06 -6.92
CA VAL A 92 -9.42 -2.86 -7.72
C VAL A 92 -9.56 -3.52 -9.09
N ALA A 93 -10.18 -4.70 -9.15
CA ALA A 93 -10.34 -5.44 -10.39
C ALA A 93 -11.18 -4.67 -11.43
N GLU A 94 -12.10 -3.82 -10.98
CA GLU A 94 -12.88 -2.98 -11.90
C GLU A 94 -11.98 -2.01 -12.69
N ALA A 95 -10.85 -1.63 -12.12
CA ALA A 95 -9.90 -0.74 -12.77
C ALA A 95 -8.88 -1.49 -13.65
N LEU A 96 -8.89 -2.82 -13.60
CA LEU A 96 -7.95 -3.65 -14.37
C LEU A 96 -8.56 -4.11 -15.70
N GLU A 97 -7.71 -4.21 -16.71
CA GLU A 97 -8.07 -4.89 -17.96
C GLU A 97 -7.80 -6.39 -17.83
N PRO A 98 -8.49 -7.23 -18.64
CA PRO A 98 -8.19 -8.68 -18.62
C PRO A 98 -6.71 -8.97 -18.80
N GLY A 99 -6.18 -9.86 -17.99
CA GLY A 99 -4.77 -10.23 -17.99
C GLY A 99 -3.88 -9.39 -17.07
N GLU A 100 -4.37 -8.24 -16.64
CA GLU A 100 -3.61 -7.37 -15.72
C GLU A 100 -3.65 -7.90 -14.29
N ALA A 101 -2.64 -7.53 -13.52
CA ALA A 101 -2.52 -7.89 -12.11
C ALA A 101 -2.34 -6.65 -11.26
N ALA A 102 -2.62 -6.77 -9.98
CA ALA A 102 -2.38 -5.69 -9.02
C ALA A 102 -1.89 -6.24 -7.71
N VAL A 103 -1.07 -5.45 -7.03
CA VAL A 103 -0.61 -5.72 -5.67
C VAL A 103 -1.21 -4.65 -4.76
N LEU A 104 -1.90 -5.08 -3.71
CA LEU A 104 -2.46 -4.21 -2.69
C LEU A 104 -1.66 -4.39 -1.42
N ILE A 105 -1.18 -3.30 -0.83
CA ILE A 105 -0.42 -3.36 0.41
C ILE A 105 -1.03 -2.36 1.39
N MET A 106 -1.38 -2.85 2.59
CA MET A 106 -1.88 -2.03 3.69
C MET A 106 -0.77 -1.89 4.72
N TYR A 107 -0.40 -0.65 5.04
CA TYR A 107 0.73 -0.44 5.93
C TYR A 107 0.53 0.79 6.81
N GLU A 108 1.19 0.76 7.96
CA GLU A 108 1.23 1.89 8.90
C GLU A 108 2.48 2.73 8.66
N ASN A 109 2.32 4.03 8.70
CA ASN A 109 3.43 4.98 8.65
C ASN A 109 3.98 5.16 10.07
N ARG A 110 4.85 4.25 10.49
CA ARG A 110 5.36 4.25 11.85
C ARG A 110 6.17 5.49 12.19
N TRP A 111 6.80 6.09 11.19
CA TRP A 111 7.55 7.33 11.38
C TRP A 111 6.68 8.45 11.95
N ALA A 112 5.37 8.41 11.68
CA ALA A 112 4.43 9.43 12.14
C ALA A 112 3.76 9.08 13.47
N ALA A 113 3.98 7.89 14.01
CA ALA A 113 3.35 7.47 15.25
C ALA A 113 3.69 8.37 16.45
N PRO A 114 4.95 8.79 16.67
CA PRO A 114 5.25 9.73 17.76
C PRO A 114 4.53 11.06 17.61
N PHE A 115 4.40 11.55 16.40
CA PHE A 115 3.66 12.78 16.11
C PHE A 115 2.17 12.60 16.46
N ALA A 116 1.56 11.50 16.00
CA ALA A 116 0.16 11.21 16.32
C ALA A 116 -0.06 11.07 17.82
N ALA A 117 0.87 10.42 18.52
CA ALA A 117 0.80 10.29 19.98
C ALA A 117 0.86 11.65 20.68
N ALA A 118 1.73 12.55 20.21
CA ALA A 118 1.84 13.89 20.77
C ALA A 118 0.55 14.69 20.55
N VAL A 119 -0.05 14.57 19.38
CA VAL A 119 -1.32 15.23 19.08
C VAL A 119 -2.40 14.76 20.05
N ARG A 120 -2.48 13.45 20.29
CA ARG A 120 -3.49 12.90 21.21
C ARG A 120 -3.27 13.31 22.64
N ARG A 121 -2.02 13.41 23.09
CA ARG A 121 -1.72 13.88 24.46
C ARG A 121 -2.22 15.30 24.69
N ASN A 122 -2.29 16.10 23.64
CA ASN A 122 -2.78 17.48 23.71
C ASN A 122 -4.28 17.61 23.41
N GLY A 123 -5.00 16.49 23.39
CA GLY A 123 -6.44 16.48 23.15
C GLY A 123 -6.84 16.49 21.70
N GLY A 124 -5.89 16.46 20.79
CA GLY A 124 -6.15 16.40 19.36
C GLY A 124 -6.36 14.98 18.84
N ARG A 125 -6.77 14.88 17.59
CA ARG A 125 -6.90 13.61 16.89
C ARG A 125 -6.71 13.83 15.41
N LEU A 126 -6.25 12.79 14.72
CA LEU A 126 -6.14 12.82 13.27
C LEU A 126 -7.54 12.58 12.68
N ILE A 127 -8.08 13.57 11.99
CA ILE A 127 -9.41 13.47 11.37
C ILE A 127 -9.31 12.92 9.95
N ALA A 128 -8.32 13.37 9.20
CA ALA A 128 -8.15 12.96 7.81
C ALA A 128 -6.69 12.96 7.41
N SER A 129 -6.36 12.06 6.51
CA SER A 129 -5.05 12.01 5.87
C SER A 129 -5.31 11.60 4.42
N GLU A 130 -4.67 12.27 3.49
CA GLU A 130 -4.91 12.03 2.07
C GLU A 130 -3.59 12.01 1.33
N ARG A 131 -3.50 11.14 0.33
CA ARG A 131 -2.35 11.07 -0.55
C ARG A 131 -2.62 11.91 -1.79
N ILE A 132 -1.71 12.83 -2.09
CA ILE A 132 -1.81 13.72 -3.24
C ILE A 132 -0.82 13.23 -4.31
N GLY A 133 -1.28 13.13 -5.56
CA GLY A 133 -0.42 12.74 -6.66
C GLY A 133 0.68 13.77 -6.90
N THR A 134 1.87 13.29 -7.26
CA THR A 134 3.03 14.15 -7.48
C THR A 134 2.75 15.21 -8.55
N GLN A 135 2.09 14.82 -9.64
CA GLN A 135 1.79 15.76 -10.72
C GLN A 135 0.83 16.87 -10.25
N ASP A 136 -0.17 16.51 -9.46
CA ASP A 136 -1.11 17.49 -8.92
C ASP A 136 -0.41 18.52 -8.04
N LEU A 137 0.57 18.06 -7.24
CA LEU A 137 1.36 18.96 -6.41
C LEU A 137 2.23 19.88 -7.26
N MET A 138 2.88 19.35 -8.29
CA MET A 138 3.70 20.14 -9.18
C MET A 138 2.89 21.21 -9.89
N ASP A 139 1.69 20.86 -10.36
CA ASP A 139 0.80 21.80 -11.02
C ASP A 139 0.37 22.92 -10.07
N ALA A 140 0.09 22.56 -8.82
CA ALA A 140 -0.30 23.55 -7.81
C ALA A 140 0.86 24.49 -7.47
N LEU A 141 2.09 24.00 -7.41
CA LEU A 141 3.27 24.81 -7.15
C LEU A 141 3.53 25.78 -8.30
N GLU A 142 3.40 25.34 -9.55
CA GLU A 142 3.55 26.20 -10.71
C GLU A 142 2.48 27.31 -10.74
N ALA A 143 1.24 26.95 -10.42
CA ALA A 143 0.15 27.93 -10.34
C ALA A 143 0.43 28.97 -9.25
N ALA A 144 0.97 28.55 -8.11
CA ALA A 144 1.33 29.47 -7.02
C ALA A 144 2.46 30.42 -7.43
N GLU A 145 3.47 29.91 -8.16
CA GLU A 145 4.54 30.76 -8.68
C GLU A 145 4.03 31.76 -9.69
N ALA A 146 3.14 31.32 -10.60
CA ALA A 146 2.56 32.22 -11.59
C ALA A 146 1.72 33.32 -10.96
N ALA A 147 1.03 33.01 -9.86
CA ALA A 147 0.21 33.99 -9.13
C ALA A 147 1.04 35.01 -8.33
N ALA A 148 2.31 34.68 -8.04
CA ALA A 148 3.20 35.55 -7.25
C ALA A 148 3.83 36.65 -8.08
N TYR A 149 3.73 36.59 -9.39
CA TYR A 149 4.31 37.60 -10.32
C TYR A 149 3.19 38.44 -11.00
#